data_f21db91bae790db583baa6c7fdf7b50f
#
_entry.id   f21db91bae790db583baa6c7fdf7b50f
#
_cell.length_a   1.000
_cell.length_b   1.000
_cell.length_c   1.000
_cell.angle_alpha   90.00
_cell.angle_beta   90.00
_cell.angle_gamma   90.00
#
_symmetry.space_group_name_H-M   'P 1'
#
loop_
_entity.id
_entity.type
_entity.pdbx_description
1 polymer ?
#
loop_
_entity_poly.entity_id
_entity_poly.type
_entity_poly.pdbx_seq_one_letter_code
_entity_poly.pdbx_strand_id
1 'polypeptide(L)'
;MADQVKLAAENSVSIVGRLADVDVRTGVDKGNKEYVSIKASVVSSLQGKDNIFKIEAFTYRLTQENKESNLYKQYVELPNSKGKKVQVSGSLRENRIWSKNKEQMISFSAISGRFFSVVPETTLDTATFIMSGFVVKSIEEKKNKAGEIYRYDFSIGQQNYKGDNMSVFGFNVQPTNVELREGVGSWKVGDTVRIQGDLMSIEEITVVEDKKGGFGAPITKTYTNTISGFYITGGSNPFTIEEGAYPSEVITNLISAYKAKDATIAAAAKSAAENTSSVAAVQGPTIPVTSRQTSLI
;
A
#
# COMPACT_ATOMS: atom_id res chain seq x y z
N MET A 1 11.29 13.45 35.90
CA MET A 1 10.70 12.50 34.93
C MET A 1 11.78 12.21 33.93
N ALA A 2 12.28 10.96 33.89
CA ALA A 2 13.30 10.59 32.91
C ALA A 2 12.66 10.76 31.52
N ASP A 3 13.35 11.48 30.63
CA ASP A 3 13.00 11.54 29.21
C ASP A 3 12.98 10.10 28.69
N GLN A 4 11.77 9.54 28.51
CA GLN A 4 11.63 8.24 27.85
C GLN A 4 12.22 8.39 26.45
N VAL A 5 13.30 7.66 26.18
CA VAL A 5 13.85 7.53 24.85
C VAL A 5 12.75 6.88 24.00
N LYS A 6 11.96 7.72 23.34
CA LYS A 6 10.98 7.24 22.38
C LYS A 6 11.77 6.62 21.24
N LEU A 7 11.60 5.31 21.02
CA LEU A 7 12.07 4.69 19.79
C LEU A 7 11.46 5.52 18.64
N ALA A 8 12.30 6.20 17.88
CA ALA A 8 11.82 7.00 16.77
C ALA A 8 11.02 6.07 15.87
N ALA A 9 9.75 6.38 15.64
CA ALA A 9 8.88 5.59 14.78
C ALA A 9 9.49 5.58 13.35
N GLU A 10 10.41 4.65 13.14
CA GLU A 10 11.11 4.52 11.86
C GLU A 10 10.20 3.86 10.85
N ASN A 11 10.02 4.52 9.72
CA ASN A 11 9.27 4.00 8.58
C ASN A 11 9.88 4.63 7.34
N SER A 12 10.84 3.94 6.78
CA SER A 12 11.59 4.42 5.62
C SER A 12 11.58 3.39 4.51
N VAL A 13 11.46 3.88 3.29
CA VAL A 13 11.57 3.12 2.05
C VAL A 13 12.60 3.80 1.17
N SER A 14 13.47 3.02 0.55
CA SER A 14 14.42 3.48 -0.47
C SER A 14 14.33 2.58 -1.69
N ILE A 15 14.06 3.15 -2.86
CA ILE A 15 13.99 2.44 -4.14
C ILE A 15 14.90 3.14 -5.13
N VAL A 16 15.80 2.38 -5.75
CA VAL A 16 16.63 2.82 -6.88
C VAL A 16 16.20 2.04 -8.10
N GLY A 17 15.84 2.74 -9.17
CA GLY A 17 15.40 2.13 -10.41
C GLY A 17 15.11 3.19 -11.48
N ARG A 18 14.58 2.77 -12.62
CA ARG A 18 14.23 3.65 -13.74
C ARG A 18 12.80 4.18 -13.58
N LEU A 19 12.63 5.49 -13.65
CA LEU A 19 11.31 6.13 -13.66
C LEU A 19 10.61 5.83 -14.99
N ALA A 20 9.74 4.83 -14.99
CA ALA A 20 9.08 4.33 -16.19
C ALA A 20 7.87 5.18 -16.57
N ASP A 21 7.08 5.58 -15.57
CA ASP A 21 5.89 6.41 -15.80
C ASP A 21 5.66 7.37 -14.63
N VAL A 22 5.03 8.53 -14.94
CA VAL A 22 4.67 9.53 -13.95
C VAL A 22 3.45 10.33 -14.41
N ASP A 23 2.40 10.32 -13.59
CA ASP A 23 1.19 11.14 -13.73
C ASP A 23 1.21 12.20 -12.62
N VAL A 24 1.21 13.46 -13.00
CA VAL A 24 1.22 14.60 -12.08
C VAL A 24 -0.11 15.34 -12.20
N ARG A 25 -0.77 15.53 -11.08
CA ARG A 25 -2.04 16.26 -11.00
C ARG A 25 -1.91 17.40 -10.02
N THR A 26 -2.20 18.60 -10.48
CA THR A 26 -2.35 19.79 -9.64
C THR A 26 -3.82 20.09 -9.42
N GLY A 27 -4.14 20.70 -8.30
CA GLY A 27 -5.50 21.06 -7.97
C GLY A 27 -5.58 21.98 -6.74
N VAL A 28 -6.80 22.27 -6.35
CA VAL A 28 -7.11 23.04 -5.14
C VAL A 28 -8.03 22.19 -4.28
N ASP A 29 -7.73 22.09 -3.00
CA ASP A 29 -8.54 21.33 -2.05
C ASP A 29 -9.78 22.13 -1.58
N LYS A 30 -10.64 21.52 -0.75
CA LYS A 30 -11.83 22.18 -0.20
C LYS A 30 -11.50 23.41 0.69
N GLY A 31 -10.28 23.51 1.17
CA GLY A 31 -9.77 24.64 1.95
C GLY A 31 -9.08 25.70 1.11
N ASN A 32 -9.23 25.68 -0.21
CA ASN A 32 -8.62 26.57 -1.19
C ASN A 32 -7.08 26.55 -1.17
N LYS A 33 -6.48 25.39 -0.82
CA LYS A 33 -5.02 25.20 -0.83
C LYS A 33 -4.61 24.45 -2.09
N GLU A 34 -3.69 25.05 -2.85
CA GLU A 34 -3.11 24.41 -4.03
C GLU A 34 -2.25 23.20 -3.62
N TYR A 35 -2.38 22.11 -4.36
CA TYR A 35 -1.62 20.88 -4.14
C TYR A 35 -1.12 20.28 -5.46
N VAL A 36 -0.15 19.41 -5.33
CA VAL A 36 0.28 18.48 -6.37
C VAL A 36 0.25 17.05 -5.82
N SER A 37 -0.28 16.14 -6.63
CA SER A 37 -0.23 14.70 -6.38
C SER A 37 0.47 13.99 -7.52
N ILE A 38 1.20 12.92 -7.20
CA ILE A 38 1.96 12.12 -8.15
C ILE A 38 1.51 10.67 -8.04
N LYS A 39 1.41 10.02 -9.20
CA LYS A 39 1.45 8.56 -9.32
C LYS A 39 2.60 8.21 -10.25
N ALA A 40 3.61 7.54 -9.72
CA ALA A 40 4.81 7.17 -10.46
C ALA A 40 5.00 5.65 -10.45
N SER A 41 5.63 5.13 -11.51
CA SER A 41 6.08 3.75 -11.60
C SER A 41 7.59 3.74 -11.73
N VAL A 42 8.27 3.05 -10.83
CA VAL A 42 9.73 2.84 -10.86
C VAL A 42 10.00 1.37 -11.08
N VAL A 43 10.77 1.08 -12.13
CA VAL A 43 11.22 -0.28 -12.45
C VAL A 43 12.63 -0.47 -11.90
N SER A 44 12.78 -1.48 -11.06
CA SER A 44 14.05 -1.86 -10.44
C SER A 44 14.36 -3.31 -10.77
N SER A 45 15.53 -3.57 -11.37
CA SER A 45 15.95 -4.92 -11.74
C SER A 45 16.64 -5.59 -10.54
N LEU A 46 15.88 -6.36 -9.77
CA LEU A 46 16.35 -7.05 -8.58
C LEU A 46 16.47 -8.55 -8.85
N GLN A 47 17.64 -9.12 -8.56
CA GLN A 47 17.91 -10.56 -8.74
C GLN A 47 17.56 -11.07 -10.15
N GLY A 48 17.79 -10.25 -11.18
CA GLY A 48 17.51 -10.59 -12.57
C GLY A 48 16.04 -10.54 -12.97
N LYS A 49 15.18 -9.99 -12.13
CA LYS A 49 13.75 -9.77 -12.41
C LYS A 49 13.39 -8.30 -12.27
N ASP A 50 12.56 -7.80 -13.17
CA ASP A 50 12.04 -6.46 -13.09
C ASP A 50 10.91 -6.39 -12.07
N ASN A 51 11.07 -5.48 -11.11
CA ASN A 51 10.09 -5.16 -10.09
C ASN A 51 9.51 -3.78 -10.39
N ILE A 52 8.18 -3.70 -10.45
CA ILE A 52 7.46 -2.46 -10.77
C ILE A 52 6.84 -1.91 -9.50
N PHE A 53 7.40 -0.83 -8.98
CA PHE A 53 6.90 -0.17 -7.77
C PHE A 53 6.00 1.01 -8.13
N LYS A 54 4.74 0.93 -7.69
CA LYS A 54 3.77 2.03 -7.79
C LYS A 54 3.93 2.92 -6.58
N ILE A 55 4.27 4.19 -6.81
CA ILE A 55 4.59 5.16 -5.78
C ILE A 55 3.61 6.32 -5.86
N GLU A 56 3.02 6.68 -4.74
CA GLU A 56 2.16 7.85 -4.63
C GLU A 56 2.88 8.93 -3.81
N ALA A 57 2.74 10.18 -4.21
CA ALA A 57 3.25 11.32 -3.46
C ALA A 57 2.26 12.48 -3.50
N PHE A 58 2.29 13.30 -2.46
CA PHE A 58 1.39 14.44 -2.32
C PHE A 58 2.06 15.55 -1.51
N THR A 59 1.88 16.80 -1.93
CA THR A 59 2.26 17.96 -1.13
C THR A 59 1.43 19.18 -1.50
N TYR A 60 1.32 20.12 -0.55
CA TYR A 60 0.76 21.44 -0.82
C TYR A 60 1.82 22.37 -1.41
N ARG A 61 1.37 23.37 -2.20
CA ARG A 61 2.25 24.38 -2.79
C ARG A 61 2.93 25.22 -1.71
N LEU A 62 2.21 25.60 -0.68
CA LEU A 62 2.73 26.39 0.41
C LEU A 62 2.96 25.53 1.66
N THR A 63 4.06 25.81 2.34
CA THR A 63 4.35 25.26 3.67
C THR A 63 3.44 25.90 4.73
N GLN A 64 3.50 25.43 5.97
CA GLN A 64 2.80 26.06 7.11
C GLN A 64 3.23 27.52 7.35
N GLU A 65 4.44 27.90 6.91
CA GLU A 65 4.97 29.26 7.00
C GLU A 65 4.62 30.11 5.75
N ASN A 66 3.69 29.67 4.90
CA ASN A 66 3.31 30.31 3.64
C ASN A 66 4.46 30.51 2.63
N LYS A 67 5.52 29.70 2.74
CA LYS A 67 6.61 29.67 1.76
C LYS A 67 6.36 28.60 0.72
N GLU A 68 6.81 28.82 -0.50
CA GLU A 68 6.68 27.82 -1.56
C GLU A 68 7.49 26.56 -1.24
N SER A 69 6.84 25.40 -1.33
CA SER A 69 7.43 24.10 -1.01
C SER A 69 8.40 23.66 -2.11
N ASN A 70 9.63 23.33 -1.75
CA ASN A 70 10.59 22.72 -2.67
C ASN A 70 10.11 21.37 -3.19
N LEU A 71 9.35 20.61 -2.39
CA LEU A 71 8.74 19.35 -2.84
C LEU A 71 7.70 19.59 -3.93
N TYR A 72 6.91 20.67 -3.82
CA TYR A 72 5.95 21.01 -4.86
C TYR A 72 6.63 21.25 -6.20
N LYS A 73 7.71 22.04 -6.23
CA LYS A 73 8.50 22.29 -7.44
C LYS A 73 9.07 20.98 -8.01
N GLN A 74 9.71 20.17 -7.14
CA GLN A 74 10.27 18.89 -7.54
C GLN A 74 9.21 17.98 -8.19
N TYR A 75 8.01 17.95 -7.64
CA TYR A 75 6.94 17.10 -8.14
C TYR A 75 6.39 17.58 -9.49
N VAL A 76 6.23 18.88 -9.67
CA VAL A 76 5.82 19.46 -10.97
C VAL A 76 6.85 19.17 -12.07
N GLU A 77 8.15 19.18 -11.73
CA GLU A 77 9.25 18.92 -12.67
C GLU A 77 9.56 17.43 -12.88
N LEU A 78 9.01 16.53 -12.07
CA LEU A 78 9.34 15.10 -12.11
C LEU A 78 9.13 14.43 -13.49
N PRO A 79 8.13 14.81 -14.30
CA PRO A 79 7.98 14.27 -15.67
C PRO A 79 9.22 14.42 -16.54
N ASN A 80 10.03 15.46 -16.34
CA ASN A 80 11.30 15.69 -17.06
C ASN A 80 12.38 14.65 -16.73
N SER A 81 12.13 13.82 -15.70
CA SER A 81 13.02 12.73 -15.29
C SER A 81 12.54 11.35 -15.76
N LYS A 82 11.46 11.28 -16.54
CA LYS A 82 10.99 10.01 -17.14
C LYS A 82 12.09 9.36 -17.98
N GLY A 83 12.29 8.06 -17.80
CA GLY A 83 13.33 7.27 -18.43
C GLY A 83 14.70 7.33 -17.73
N LYS A 84 14.91 8.26 -16.79
CA LYS A 84 16.16 8.36 -16.02
C LYS A 84 16.14 7.42 -14.83
N LYS A 85 17.33 7.08 -14.33
CA LYS A 85 17.51 6.35 -13.08
C LYS A 85 17.29 7.31 -11.91
N VAL A 86 16.43 6.90 -10.98
CA VAL A 86 16.06 7.71 -9.81
C VAL A 86 16.21 6.92 -8.53
N GLN A 87 16.53 7.61 -7.46
CA GLN A 87 16.35 7.13 -6.10
C GLN A 87 15.10 7.79 -5.53
N VAL A 88 14.19 6.98 -5.03
CA VAL A 88 13.00 7.42 -4.30
C VAL A 88 13.17 7.10 -2.84
N SER A 89 13.04 8.12 -2.00
CA SER A 89 12.96 7.97 -0.55
C SER A 89 11.56 8.29 -0.08
N GLY A 90 11.02 7.48 0.82
CA GLY A 90 9.65 7.63 1.30
C GLY A 90 9.34 6.77 2.52
N SER A 91 8.09 6.36 2.64
CA SER A 91 7.61 5.51 3.72
C SER A 91 6.51 4.56 3.23
N LEU A 92 6.23 3.53 4.01
CA LEU A 92 5.01 2.75 3.84
C LEU A 92 3.81 3.52 4.39
N ARG A 93 2.70 3.45 3.68
CA ARG A 93 1.41 4.00 4.08
C ARG A 93 0.37 2.89 4.05
N GLU A 94 -0.45 2.80 5.09
CA GLU A 94 -1.61 1.93 5.08
C GLU A 94 -2.77 2.60 4.36
N ASN A 95 -3.34 1.91 3.38
CA ASN A 95 -4.60 2.24 2.75
C ASN A 95 -5.68 1.29 3.25
N ARG A 96 -6.81 1.83 3.71
CA ARG A 96 -7.94 1.07 4.26
C ARG A 96 -9.19 1.39 3.48
N ILE A 97 -9.83 0.37 2.93
CA ILE A 97 -11.06 0.51 2.16
C ILE A 97 -12.10 -0.51 2.62
N TRP A 98 -13.34 -0.12 2.60
CA TRP A 98 -14.45 -1.06 2.79
C TRP A 98 -14.72 -1.80 1.49
N SER A 99 -14.61 -3.12 1.51
CA SER A 99 -14.95 -3.98 0.38
C SER A 99 -16.43 -4.35 0.43
N LYS A 100 -17.23 -3.80 -0.48
CA LYS A 100 -18.66 -4.14 -0.59
C LYS A 100 -18.87 -5.64 -0.87
N ASN A 101 -18.02 -6.24 -1.73
CA ASN A 101 -18.16 -7.65 -2.12
C ASN A 101 -17.83 -8.64 -0.99
N LYS A 102 -16.97 -8.26 -0.05
CA LYS A 102 -16.55 -9.11 1.06
C LYS A 102 -17.15 -8.67 2.40
N GLU A 103 -17.87 -7.55 2.41
CA GLU A 103 -18.45 -6.90 3.60
C GLU A 103 -17.45 -6.76 4.75
N GLN A 104 -16.20 -6.43 4.41
CA GLN A 104 -15.12 -6.27 5.39
C GLN A 104 -14.17 -5.15 5.02
N MET A 105 -13.45 -4.65 6.03
CA MET A 105 -12.31 -3.75 5.80
C MET A 105 -11.17 -4.52 5.14
N ILE A 106 -10.62 -3.96 4.07
CA ILE A 106 -9.40 -4.42 3.43
C ILE A 106 -8.33 -3.37 3.69
N SER A 107 -7.20 -3.81 4.24
CA SER A 107 -6.01 -3.00 4.42
C SER A 107 -4.91 -3.51 3.47
N PHE A 108 -4.21 -2.57 2.85
CA PHE A 108 -3.03 -2.86 2.05
C PHE A 108 -2.00 -1.75 2.20
N SER A 109 -0.74 -2.13 2.11
CA SER A 109 0.36 -1.18 2.18
C SER A 109 0.64 -0.57 0.81
N ALA A 110 0.88 0.74 0.77
CA ALA A 110 1.29 1.49 -0.40
C ALA A 110 2.60 2.22 -0.10
N ILE A 111 3.36 2.52 -1.15
CA ILE A 111 4.59 3.30 -1.04
C ILE A 111 4.24 4.77 -1.21
N SER A 112 4.52 5.56 -0.18
CA SER A 112 4.40 7.01 -0.20
C SER A 112 5.78 7.61 -0.45
N GLY A 113 6.03 8.08 -1.68
CA GLY A 113 7.26 8.77 -2.05
C GLY A 113 7.32 10.17 -1.43
N ARG A 114 8.52 10.59 -1.05
CA ARG A 114 8.76 11.95 -0.56
C ARG A 114 9.79 12.68 -1.40
N PHE A 115 10.93 12.05 -1.66
CA PHE A 115 12.01 12.65 -2.46
C PHE A 115 12.31 11.77 -3.67
N PHE A 116 12.48 12.41 -4.82
CA PHE A 116 12.86 11.77 -6.08
C PHE A 116 14.14 12.44 -6.56
N SER A 117 15.25 11.72 -6.54
CA SER A 117 16.56 12.25 -6.96
C SER A 117 17.06 11.47 -8.16
N VAL A 118 17.46 12.16 -9.23
CA VAL A 118 18.16 11.51 -10.34
C VAL A 118 19.53 11.06 -9.86
N VAL A 119 19.87 9.80 -10.14
CA VAL A 119 21.14 9.19 -9.75
C VAL A 119 21.90 8.70 -11.00
N PRO A 120 23.23 8.48 -10.91
CA PRO A 120 24.00 7.92 -12.01
C PRO A 120 23.44 6.56 -12.48
N GLU A 121 23.53 6.28 -13.77
CA GLU A 121 23.09 4.99 -14.34
C GLU A 121 23.84 3.78 -13.74
N THR A 122 25.05 3.98 -13.23
CA THR A 122 25.88 2.98 -12.56
C THR A 122 25.43 2.64 -11.13
N THR A 123 24.52 3.43 -10.55
CA THR A 123 23.97 3.14 -9.21
C THR A 123 23.23 1.81 -9.24
N LEU A 124 23.50 0.91 -8.31
CA LEU A 124 22.82 -0.39 -8.24
C LEU A 124 21.32 -0.21 -7.94
N ASP A 125 20.51 -1.02 -8.60
CA ASP A 125 19.08 -1.10 -8.30
C ASP A 125 18.87 -1.72 -6.92
N THR A 126 18.02 -1.09 -6.13
CA THR A 126 17.66 -1.53 -4.77
C THR A 126 16.21 -1.20 -4.48
N ALA A 127 15.58 -1.97 -3.61
CA ALA A 127 14.26 -1.65 -3.08
C ALA A 127 14.16 -2.19 -1.66
N THR A 128 14.38 -1.34 -0.68
CA THR A 128 14.51 -1.73 0.73
C THR A 128 13.57 -0.92 1.62
N PHE A 129 13.28 -1.47 2.77
CA PHE A 129 12.55 -0.76 3.83
C PHE A 129 13.17 -1.02 5.20
N ILE A 130 12.92 -0.08 6.10
CA ILE A 130 13.18 -0.21 7.53
C ILE A 130 11.92 0.28 8.26
N MET A 131 11.49 -0.48 9.27
CA MET A 131 10.35 -0.11 10.08
C MET A 131 10.55 -0.50 11.53
N SER A 132 10.11 0.35 12.46
CA SER A 132 9.96 0.01 13.86
C SER A 132 8.50 0.17 14.29
N GLY A 133 8.06 -0.70 15.20
CA GLY A 133 6.69 -0.73 15.70
C GLY A 133 6.47 -1.91 16.64
N PHE A 134 5.22 -2.23 16.93
CA PHE A 134 4.89 -3.36 17.79
C PHE A 134 4.13 -4.45 17.02
N VAL A 135 4.36 -5.70 17.40
CA VAL A 135 3.73 -6.88 16.79
C VAL A 135 2.22 -6.84 17.07
N VAL A 136 1.41 -6.80 16.01
CA VAL A 136 -0.07 -6.84 16.10
C VAL A 136 -0.59 -8.25 15.84
N LYS A 137 0.08 -8.97 14.95
CA LYS A 137 -0.25 -10.32 14.56
C LYS A 137 1.02 -11.15 14.49
N SER A 138 1.04 -12.26 15.23
CA SER A 138 2.14 -13.21 15.20
C SER A 138 2.28 -13.88 13.84
N ILE A 139 3.39 -14.54 13.62
CA ILE A 139 3.71 -15.24 12.37
C ILE A 139 2.70 -16.36 12.09
N GLU A 140 2.22 -16.42 10.84
CA GLU A 140 1.29 -17.45 10.35
C GLU A 140 1.78 -18.05 9.05
N GLU A 141 1.57 -19.35 8.89
CA GLU A 141 1.83 -20.06 7.63
C GLU A 141 0.81 -19.69 6.55
N LYS A 142 1.30 -19.44 5.34
CA LYS A 142 0.47 -19.34 4.14
C LYS A 142 0.75 -20.50 3.22
N LYS A 143 -0.30 -21.29 2.93
CA LYS A 143 -0.24 -22.49 2.12
C LYS A 143 -0.88 -22.26 0.75
N ASN A 144 -0.27 -22.85 -0.27
CA ASN A 144 -0.85 -22.89 -1.61
C ASN A 144 -1.99 -23.94 -1.67
N LYS A 145 -2.61 -24.09 -2.84
CA LYS A 145 -3.70 -25.08 -3.05
C LYS A 145 -3.25 -26.55 -2.87
N ALA A 146 -1.96 -26.82 -2.99
CA ALA A 146 -1.37 -28.15 -2.75
C ALA A 146 -1.04 -28.40 -1.26
N GLY A 147 -1.26 -27.40 -0.38
CA GLY A 147 -0.96 -27.51 1.05
C GLY A 147 0.50 -27.16 1.41
N GLU A 148 1.31 -26.76 0.44
CA GLU A 148 2.72 -26.41 0.66
C GLU A 148 2.83 -24.98 1.19
N ILE A 149 3.71 -24.76 2.18
CA ILE A 149 3.98 -23.43 2.74
C ILE A 149 4.82 -22.65 1.72
N TYR A 150 4.28 -21.55 1.21
CA TYR A 150 4.98 -20.70 0.25
C TYR A 150 5.48 -19.39 0.86
N ARG A 151 4.98 -18.99 2.04
CA ARG A 151 5.48 -17.85 2.84
C ARG A 151 4.91 -17.89 4.26
N TYR A 152 5.47 -17.06 5.12
CA TYR A 152 4.93 -16.75 6.43
C TYR A 152 4.56 -15.27 6.48
N ASP A 153 3.40 -14.94 7.06
CA ASP A 153 2.92 -13.56 7.20
C ASP A 153 2.83 -13.18 8.67
N PHE A 154 3.18 -11.94 8.99
CA PHE A 154 2.97 -11.32 10.30
C PHE A 154 2.63 -9.84 10.12
N SER A 155 2.27 -9.12 11.20
CA SER A 155 1.92 -7.71 11.08
C SER A 155 2.49 -6.88 12.23
N ILE A 156 2.93 -5.67 11.88
CA ILE A 156 3.43 -4.66 12.81
C ILE A 156 2.50 -3.45 12.79
N GLY A 157 2.16 -2.96 13.99
CA GLY A 157 1.49 -1.69 14.21
C GLY A 157 2.49 -0.58 14.43
N GLN A 158 2.30 0.57 13.81
CA GLN A 158 3.09 1.75 14.03
C GLN A 158 2.21 2.91 14.45
N GLN A 159 2.54 3.55 15.57
CA GLN A 159 1.86 4.75 16.04
C GLN A 159 2.06 5.90 15.07
N ASN A 160 1.02 6.68 14.81
CA ASN A 160 1.15 7.91 14.05
C ASN A 160 1.89 9.00 14.86
N TYR A 161 2.33 10.05 14.16
CA TYR A 161 3.09 11.14 14.80
C TYR A 161 2.31 11.89 15.90
N LYS A 162 0.97 11.87 15.87
CA LYS A 162 0.11 12.50 16.90
C LYS A 162 -0.05 11.64 18.15
N GLY A 163 0.25 10.35 18.05
CA GLY A 163 0.13 9.43 19.18
C GLY A 163 -1.28 8.90 19.45
N ASP A 164 -2.28 9.28 18.65
CA ASP A 164 -3.69 8.99 18.85
C ASP A 164 -4.24 7.83 18.02
N ASN A 165 -3.47 7.34 17.07
CA ASN A 165 -3.87 6.26 16.17
C ASN A 165 -2.64 5.46 15.70
N MET A 166 -2.90 4.35 15.01
CA MET A 166 -1.85 3.54 14.39
C MET A 166 -2.20 3.17 12.97
N SER A 167 -1.19 2.73 12.23
CA SER A 167 -1.29 2.00 10.96
C SER A 167 -0.78 0.58 11.15
N VAL A 168 -1.34 -0.38 10.41
CA VAL A 168 -0.94 -1.79 10.45
C VAL A 168 -0.35 -2.19 9.11
N PHE A 169 0.83 -2.80 9.14
CA PHE A 169 1.57 -3.23 7.97
C PHE A 169 1.82 -4.73 8.02
N GLY A 170 1.56 -5.42 6.91
CA GLY A 170 1.85 -6.85 6.75
C GLY A 170 3.23 -7.06 6.16
N PHE A 171 3.96 -8.04 6.71
CA PHE A 171 5.30 -8.44 6.29
C PHE A 171 5.39 -9.93 6.05
N ASN A 172 6.38 -10.32 5.27
CA ASN A 172 6.56 -11.69 4.83
C ASN A 172 7.94 -12.22 5.23
N VAL A 173 7.99 -13.51 5.55
CA VAL A 173 9.23 -14.29 5.72
C VAL A 173 9.24 -15.40 4.68
N GLN A 174 10.38 -15.57 3.99
CA GLN A 174 10.56 -16.67 3.05
C GLN A 174 10.70 -18.01 3.82
N PRO A 175 10.06 -19.10 3.34
CA PRO A 175 10.14 -20.39 4.01
C PRO A 175 11.56 -20.94 4.14
N THR A 176 12.43 -20.57 3.19
CA THR A 176 13.84 -21.01 3.13
C THR A 176 14.72 -20.35 4.19
N ASN A 177 14.30 -19.23 4.76
CA ASN A 177 15.06 -18.54 5.81
C ASN A 177 14.60 -19.01 7.20
N VAL A 178 15.16 -20.13 7.65
CA VAL A 178 14.77 -20.77 8.91
C VAL A 178 15.10 -19.90 10.12
N GLU A 179 16.31 -19.33 10.16
CA GLU A 179 16.76 -18.47 11.26
C GLU A 179 15.84 -17.27 11.46
N LEU A 180 15.52 -16.58 10.39
CA LEU A 180 14.63 -15.42 10.44
C LEU A 180 13.19 -15.81 10.85
N ARG A 181 12.70 -16.96 10.37
CA ARG A 181 11.40 -17.50 10.76
C ARG A 181 11.35 -17.81 12.26
N GLU A 182 12.37 -18.43 12.81
CA GLU A 182 12.48 -18.73 14.25
C GLU A 182 12.59 -17.45 15.08
N GLY A 183 13.40 -16.49 14.65
CA GLY A 183 13.51 -15.18 15.28
C GLY A 183 12.16 -14.46 15.36
N VAL A 184 11.45 -14.33 14.22
CA VAL A 184 10.11 -13.73 14.18
C VAL A 184 9.10 -14.55 14.96
N GLY A 185 9.21 -15.87 14.93
CA GLY A 185 8.35 -16.80 15.68
C GLY A 185 8.44 -16.65 17.18
N SER A 186 9.56 -16.13 17.69
CA SER A 186 9.75 -15.86 19.11
C SER A 186 9.02 -14.59 19.61
N TRP A 187 8.64 -13.70 18.69
CA TRP A 187 7.96 -12.44 19.03
C TRP A 187 6.52 -12.67 19.47
N LYS A 188 6.12 -11.95 20.49
CA LYS A 188 4.75 -11.96 21.01
C LYS A 188 4.00 -10.71 20.55
N VAL A 189 2.67 -10.82 20.47
CA VAL A 189 1.83 -9.64 20.26
C VAL A 189 2.10 -8.62 21.36
N GLY A 190 2.40 -7.39 20.96
CA GLY A 190 2.79 -6.30 21.84
C GLY A 190 4.31 -6.06 21.92
N ASP A 191 5.14 -7.01 21.51
CA ASP A 191 6.60 -6.78 21.45
C ASP A 191 6.92 -5.65 20.47
N THR A 192 7.73 -4.71 20.93
CA THR A 192 8.25 -3.63 20.06
C THR A 192 9.51 -4.10 19.39
N VAL A 193 9.56 -4.03 18.07
CA VAL A 193 10.66 -4.54 17.24
C VAL A 193 11.02 -3.56 16.13
N ARG A 194 12.23 -3.70 15.62
CA ARG A 194 12.70 -3.05 14.39
C ARG A 194 12.99 -4.10 13.35
N ILE A 195 12.50 -3.89 12.14
CA ILE A 195 12.69 -4.80 11.01
C ILE A 195 13.29 -4.06 9.83
N GLN A 196 13.98 -4.80 8.99
CA GLN A 196 14.44 -4.34 7.69
C GLN A 196 14.20 -5.43 6.64
N GLY A 197 14.10 -5.04 5.38
CA GLY A 197 13.89 -6.02 4.33
C GLY A 197 13.79 -5.42 2.94
N ASP A 198 13.39 -6.28 2.02
CA ASP A 198 13.29 -5.99 0.59
C ASP A 198 11.83 -5.87 0.17
N LEU A 199 11.58 -4.91 -0.71
CA LEU A 199 10.31 -4.77 -1.41
C LEU A 199 10.36 -5.67 -2.66
N MET A 200 9.25 -6.38 -2.90
CA MET A 200 9.08 -7.19 -4.09
C MET A 200 7.77 -6.78 -4.79
N SER A 201 7.81 -6.61 -6.12
CA SER A 201 6.63 -6.33 -6.93
C SER A 201 6.87 -6.81 -8.36
N ILE A 202 6.62 -8.10 -8.59
CA ILE A 202 6.83 -8.77 -9.87
C ILE A 202 5.49 -8.95 -10.55
N GLU A 203 5.38 -8.54 -11.81
CA GLU A 203 4.22 -8.84 -12.65
C GLU A 203 4.50 -10.11 -13.47
N GLU A 204 3.73 -11.17 -13.21
CA GLU A 204 3.77 -12.40 -13.99
C GLU A 204 2.63 -12.39 -15.01
N ILE A 205 3.01 -12.46 -16.29
CA ILE A 205 2.06 -12.53 -17.40
C ILE A 205 1.83 -13.99 -17.75
N THR A 206 0.61 -14.49 -17.56
CA THR A 206 0.20 -15.82 -17.98
C THR A 206 -0.71 -15.70 -19.20
N VAL A 207 -0.29 -16.29 -20.30
CA VAL A 207 -1.10 -16.37 -21.52
C VAL A 207 -1.82 -17.72 -21.52
N VAL A 208 -3.14 -17.68 -21.53
CA VAL A 208 -3.98 -18.89 -21.58
C VAL A 208 -4.72 -18.91 -22.93
N GLU A 209 -4.49 -19.96 -23.72
CA GLU A 209 -5.27 -20.19 -24.93
C GLU A 209 -6.62 -20.83 -24.55
N ASP A 210 -7.71 -20.13 -24.87
CA ASP A 210 -9.06 -20.67 -24.71
C ASP A 210 -9.43 -21.49 -25.96
N LYS A 211 -9.28 -22.81 -25.89
CA LYS A 211 -9.58 -23.74 -27.01
C LYS A 211 -11.07 -23.97 -27.25
N LYS A 212 -11.99 -23.24 -26.60
CA LYS A 212 -13.44 -23.42 -26.70
C LYS A 212 -14.10 -22.69 -27.88
N GLY A 213 -13.40 -22.51 -28.97
CA GLY A 213 -13.99 -22.01 -30.22
C GLY A 213 -13.97 -23.09 -31.28
N GLY A 214 -15.12 -23.57 -31.75
CA GLY A 214 -15.22 -24.65 -32.75
C GLY A 214 -14.64 -24.30 -34.13
N PHE A 215 -14.43 -23.04 -34.47
CA PHE A 215 -13.87 -22.57 -35.74
C PHE A 215 -13.11 -21.23 -35.52
N GLY A 216 -11.91 -21.12 -36.11
CA GLY A 216 -11.08 -19.92 -36.09
C GLY A 216 -9.82 -20.04 -35.25
N ALA A 217 -9.05 -18.95 -35.16
CA ALA A 217 -7.87 -18.87 -34.32
C ALA A 217 -8.25 -18.97 -32.82
N PRO A 218 -7.44 -19.63 -31.99
CA PRO A 218 -7.72 -19.71 -30.54
C PRO A 218 -7.77 -18.30 -29.93
N ILE A 219 -8.72 -18.08 -29.04
CA ILE A 219 -8.83 -16.82 -28.30
C ILE A 219 -7.79 -16.85 -27.21
N THR A 220 -6.80 -15.96 -27.30
CA THR A 220 -5.75 -15.83 -26.30
C THR A 220 -6.20 -14.86 -25.20
N LYS A 221 -6.25 -15.33 -23.95
CA LYS A 221 -6.49 -14.48 -22.79
C LYS A 221 -5.20 -14.28 -22.02
N THR A 222 -4.83 -13.03 -21.81
CA THR A 222 -3.67 -12.66 -21.02
C THR A 222 -4.12 -12.33 -19.61
N TYR A 223 -3.54 -12.99 -18.62
CA TYR A 223 -3.74 -12.71 -17.21
C TYR A 223 -2.45 -12.14 -16.66
N THR A 224 -2.51 -10.97 -16.02
CA THR A 224 -1.40 -10.41 -15.28
C THR A 224 -1.63 -10.69 -13.80
N ASN A 225 -0.72 -11.42 -13.18
CA ASN A 225 -0.68 -11.65 -11.74
C ASN A 225 0.46 -10.83 -11.14
N THR A 226 0.18 -10.01 -10.13
CA THR A 226 1.22 -9.25 -9.43
C THR A 226 1.55 -9.95 -8.12
N ILE A 227 2.79 -10.42 -8.01
CA ILE A 227 3.34 -10.95 -6.76
C ILE A 227 4.03 -9.78 -6.07
N SER A 228 3.42 -9.27 -5.00
CA SER A 228 3.97 -8.18 -4.22
C SER A 228 4.09 -8.56 -2.75
N GLY A 229 5.11 -8.04 -2.07
CA GLY A 229 5.33 -8.29 -0.65
C GLY A 229 6.45 -7.46 -0.08
N PHE A 230 6.51 -7.45 1.25
CA PHE A 230 7.56 -6.82 2.05
C PHE A 230 8.28 -7.94 2.78
N TYR A 231 9.36 -8.44 2.19
CA TYR A 231 10.10 -9.57 2.71
C TYR A 231 11.19 -9.11 3.65
N ILE A 232 11.10 -9.49 4.92
CA ILE A 232 12.13 -9.14 5.89
C ILE A 232 13.42 -9.93 5.61
N THR A 233 14.55 -9.24 5.79
CA THR A 233 15.90 -9.79 5.71
C THR A 233 16.62 -9.73 7.06
N GLY A 234 16.06 -9.01 8.03
CA GLY A 234 16.56 -8.90 9.38
C GLY A 234 15.54 -8.30 10.34
N GLY A 235 15.75 -8.53 11.62
CA GLY A 235 14.94 -7.99 12.69
C GLY A 235 15.73 -7.91 14.00
N SER A 236 15.27 -7.05 14.93
CA SER A 236 15.84 -6.94 16.27
C SER A 236 15.24 -7.97 17.22
N ASN A 237 15.89 -8.21 18.34
CA ASN A 237 15.21 -8.71 19.51
C ASN A 237 14.13 -7.70 19.95
N PRO A 238 13.08 -8.14 20.67
CA PRO A 238 12.13 -7.21 21.28
C PRO A 238 12.83 -6.19 22.17
N PHE A 239 12.48 -4.91 22.00
CA PHE A 239 12.99 -3.83 22.83
C PHE A 239 12.39 -3.87 24.24
N THR A 240 13.16 -3.46 25.22
CA THR A 240 12.68 -3.15 26.57
C THR A 240 12.09 -1.74 26.63
N ILE A 241 11.37 -1.43 27.72
CA ILE A 241 10.84 -0.06 27.95
C ILE A 241 11.98 0.97 28.00
N GLU A 242 13.12 0.59 28.57
CA GLU A 242 14.31 1.46 28.65
C GLU A 242 14.92 1.74 27.28
N GLU A 243 14.82 0.80 26.35
CA GLU A 243 15.24 0.92 24.96
C GLU A 243 14.18 1.62 24.07
N GLY A 244 13.04 2.01 24.63
CA GLY A 244 11.99 2.75 23.95
C GLY A 244 10.84 1.88 23.43
N ALA A 245 10.61 0.70 23.99
CA ALA A 245 9.42 -0.11 23.68
C ALA A 245 8.13 0.65 24.04
N TYR A 246 7.08 0.38 23.28
CA TYR A 246 5.75 0.90 23.58
C TYR A 246 5.20 0.28 24.86
N PRO A 247 4.74 1.08 25.84
CA PRO A 247 4.03 0.56 27.02
C PRO A 247 2.77 -0.21 26.61
N SER A 248 2.47 -1.31 27.30
CA SER A 248 1.31 -2.16 27.00
C SER A 248 -0.03 -1.42 27.00
N GLU A 249 -0.18 -0.42 27.87
CA GLU A 249 -1.38 0.44 27.91
C GLU A 249 -1.50 1.26 26.63
N VAL A 250 -0.40 1.83 26.12
CA VAL A 250 -0.38 2.59 24.86
C VAL A 250 -0.78 1.69 23.69
N ILE A 251 -0.23 0.47 23.62
CA ILE A 251 -0.56 -0.51 22.58
C ILE A 251 -2.04 -0.85 22.62
N THR A 252 -2.60 -1.14 23.82
CA THR A 252 -4.01 -1.47 23.99
C THR A 252 -4.92 -0.34 23.54
N ASN A 253 -4.59 0.90 23.88
CA ASN A 253 -5.34 2.08 23.47
C ASN A 253 -5.29 2.29 21.95
N LEU A 254 -4.13 2.12 21.33
CA LEU A 254 -3.95 2.23 19.88
C LEU A 254 -4.75 1.16 19.12
N ILE A 255 -4.72 -0.09 19.57
CA ILE A 255 -5.50 -1.18 18.97
C ILE A 255 -7.00 -0.90 19.08
N SER A 256 -7.45 -0.39 20.23
CA SER A 256 -8.85 -0.04 20.46
C SER A 256 -9.30 1.10 19.54
N ALA A 257 -8.50 2.17 19.43
CA ALA A 257 -8.77 3.30 18.54
C ALA A 257 -8.80 2.86 17.06
N TYR A 258 -7.87 1.98 16.65
CA TYR A 258 -7.82 1.42 15.31
C TYR A 258 -9.11 0.65 14.97
N LYS A 259 -9.57 -0.25 15.87
CA LYS A 259 -10.80 -1.02 15.69
C LYS A 259 -12.05 -0.12 15.66
N ALA A 260 -12.10 0.90 16.51
CA ALA A 260 -13.20 1.86 16.54
C ALA A 260 -13.31 2.63 15.21
N LYS A 261 -12.17 3.02 14.63
CA LYS A 261 -12.13 3.66 13.31
C LYS A 261 -12.62 2.72 12.20
N ASP A 262 -12.27 1.43 12.24
CA ASP A 262 -12.80 0.43 11.30
C ASP A 262 -14.32 0.33 11.38
N ALA A 263 -14.88 0.25 12.59
CA ALA A 263 -16.31 0.20 12.81
C ALA A 263 -17.01 1.45 12.23
N THR A 264 -16.43 2.63 12.42
CA THR A 264 -16.96 3.89 11.87
C THR A 264 -16.98 3.89 10.35
N ILE A 265 -15.89 3.47 9.70
CA ILE A 265 -15.81 3.40 8.24
C ILE A 265 -16.81 2.37 7.69
N ALA A 266 -16.92 1.21 8.35
CA ALA A 266 -17.86 0.16 7.97
C ALA A 266 -19.32 0.63 8.07
N ALA A 267 -19.68 1.31 9.16
CA ALA A 267 -21.00 1.89 9.36
C ALA A 267 -21.35 2.93 8.30
N ALA A 268 -20.43 3.87 8.03
CA ALA A 268 -20.62 4.88 7.00
C ALA A 268 -20.79 4.28 5.59
N ALA A 269 -20.05 3.22 5.27
CA ALA A 269 -20.14 2.54 3.98
C ALA A 269 -21.47 1.78 3.80
N LYS A 270 -22.00 1.16 4.88
CA LYS A 270 -23.31 0.49 4.88
C LYS A 270 -24.44 1.51 4.70
N SER A 271 -24.44 2.60 5.45
CA SER A 271 -25.44 3.66 5.33
C SER A 271 -25.45 4.29 3.92
N ALA A 272 -24.29 4.48 3.30
CA ALA A 272 -24.20 4.98 1.93
C ALA A 272 -24.78 3.99 0.90
N ALA A 273 -24.66 2.68 1.13
CA ALA A 273 -25.23 1.65 0.26
C ALA A 273 -26.77 1.59 0.38
N GLU A 274 -27.31 1.72 1.58
CA GLU A 274 -28.76 1.75 1.84
C GLU A 274 -29.42 2.97 1.19
N ASN A 275 -28.81 4.15 1.30
CA ASN A 275 -29.31 5.38 0.68
C ASN A 275 -29.29 5.31 -0.86
N THR A 276 -28.32 4.60 -1.46
CA THR A 276 -28.27 4.43 -2.93
C THR A 276 -29.36 3.47 -3.43
N SER A 277 -29.72 2.48 -2.63
CA SER A 277 -30.80 1.52 -2.95
C SER A 277 -32.18 2.16 -2.88
N SER A 278 -32.40 3.14 -2.00
CA SER A 278 -33.67 3.84 -1.85
C SER A 278 -33.94 4.85 -2.98
N VAL A 279 -32.90 5.38 -3.61
CA VAL A 279 -33.05 6.32 -4.75
C VAL A 279 -33.33 5.60 -6.09
N ALA A 280 -32.96 4.31 -6.21
CA ALA A 280 -33.21 3.51 -7.42
C ALA A 280 -34.69 3.05 -7.55
N ALA A 281 -35.53 3.28 -6.56
CA ALA A 281 -36.94 2.90 -6.55
C ALA A 281 -37.89 4.00 -7.07
N VAL A 282 -37.38 5.14 -7.58
CA VAL A 282 -38.20 6.13 -8.26
C VAL A 282 -38.45 5.66 -9.69
N GLN A 283 -39.68 5.19 -9.92
CA GLN A 283 -40.20 4.74 -11.21
C GLN A 283 -39.89 5.77 -12.29
N GLY A 284 -39.18 5.33 -13.33
CA GLY A 284 -39.04 6.12 -14.56
C GLY A 284 -40.38 6.34 -15.20
N PRO A 285 -40.60 7.49 -15.91
CA PRO A 285 -41.87 7.78 -16.57
C PRO A 285 -42.15 6.71 -17.65
N THR A 286 -43.31 6.08 -17.55
CA THR A 286 -43.84 5.13 -18.53
C THR A 286 -44.13 5.92 -19.82
N ILE A 287 -43.31 5.72 -20.85
CA ILE A 287 -43.61 6.27 -22.21
C ILE A 287 -44.67 5.37 -22.84
N PRO A 288 -45.86 5.89 -23.24
CA PRO A 288 -46.84 5.08 -23.92
C PRO A 288 -46.34 4.74 -25.33
N VAL A 289 -46.23 3.45 -25.61
CA VAL A 289 -45.92 2.93 -26.94
C VAL A 289 -47.17 3.08 -27.80
N THR A 290 -47.21 4.10 -28.69
CA THR A 290 -48.21 4.24 -29.73
C THR A 290 -47.83 3.28 -30.88
N SER A 291 -48.61 2.21 -31.01
CA SER A 291 -48.54 1.30 -32.17
C SER A 291 -49.01 2.02 -33.44
N ARG A 292 -48.07 2.30 -34.35
CA ARG A 292 -48.43 2.65 -35.74
C ARG A 292 -48.67 1.35 -36.53
N GLN A 293 -49.89 1.07 -36.83
CA GLN A 293 -50.26 0.14 -37.90
C GLN A 293 -49.82 0.75 -39.22
N THR A 294 -48.92 0.09 -39.93
CA THR A 294 -48.65 0.38 -41.35
C THR A 294 -49.44 -0.61 -42.18
N SER A 295 -50.52 -0.16 -42.82
CA SER A 295 -51.20 -0.90 -43.87
C SER A 295 -50.37 -0.85 -45.14
N LEU A 296 -50.10 -2.01 -45.70
CA LEU A 296 -49.58 -2.22 -47.05
C LEU A 296 -50.70 -2.08 -48.02
N ILE A 297 -50.55 -1.22 -49.08
CA ILE A 297 -51.06 -1.39 -50.41
C ILE A 297 -49.87 -1.43 -51.35
#